data_317af2aca7d09004d651a2fe9f446f6d
#
_entry.id   317af2aca7d09004d651a2fe9f446f6d
#
_cell.length_a   1.000
_cell.length_b   1.000
_cell.length_c   1.000
_cell.angle_alpha   90.00
_cell.angle_beta   90.00
_cell.angle_gamma   90.00
#
_symmetry.space_group_name_H-M   'P 1'
#
loop_
_entity.id
_entity.type
_entity.pdbx_description
1 polymer ?
#
loop_
_entity_poly.entity_id
_entity_poly.type
_entity_poly.pdbx_seq_one_letter_code
_entity_poly.pdbx_strand_id
1 'polypeptide(L)'
;VLLPSTASGTLVVLVPSADGLVVAADSRTSVFGATCDSQYKITELMRPRRTVVVVTGDTAFIKPPDAGLHDVCAYLQSAPRLLDIPSLIKHILERKSTDPFKLSLEDLGTECVQAVQRFREASPLVLEPYIGKEIFSVIIASYDQRSKASLVMNFVVRIDSRTHRVEADRFTRITIPPQNRRGVWSYGETDYLNQNVFAGIGRKYLTSSTLDFILADQPVANVDLDQAVSAAANVIEAASLTTQLVPSPSGIGGPIDIVLLGQKRQPQQIQRKGNQ
;
A
#
# COMPACT_ATOMS: atom_id res chain seq x y z
N VAL A 1 -26.22 -13.97 4.93
CA VAL A 1 -25.78 -12.56 4.84
C VAL A 1 -24.28 -12.59 4.62
N LEU A 2 -23.84 -12.19 3.41
CA LEU A 2 -22.43 -12.04 3.09
C LEU A 2 -21.91 -10.79 3.83
N LEU A 3 -21.18 -10.97 4.92
CA LEU A 3 -20.44 -9.87 5.51
C LEU A 3 -19.23 -9.59 4.61
N PRO A 4 -19.01 -8.34 4.20
CA PRO A 4 -17.80 -8.00 3.46
C PRO A 4 -16.59 -8.35 4.31
N SER A 5 -15.56 -8.91 3.69
CA SER A 5 -14.26 -8.98 4.35
C SER A 5 -13.76 -7.55 4.47
N THR A 6 -13.74 -7.01 5.63
CA THR A 6 -13.04 -5.75 5.89
C THR A 6 -11.57 -6.08 5.97
N ALA A 7 -10.89 -5.99 4.86
CA ALA A 7 -9.45 -6.01 4.87
C ALA A 7 -8.98 -4.64 5.32
N SER A 8 -8.34 -4.64 6.36
CA SER A 8 -7.80 -3.59 7.17
C SER A 8 -6.63 -2.86 6.60
N GLY A 9 -6.40 -1.74 7.21
CA GLY A 9 -5.36 -0.79 6.99
C GLY A 9 -3.99 -1.37 6.72
N THR A 10 -3.43 -0.90 5.64
CA THR A 10 -2.04 -1.12 5.28
C THR A 10 -1.31 0.18 5.49
N LEU A 11 -0.19 0.15 6.18
CA LEU A 11 0.77 1.23 6.20
C LEU A 11 1.81 0.98 5.11
N VAL A 12 1.93 1.91 4.18
CA VAL A 12 2.95 1.91 3.14
C VAL A 12 3.90 3.06 3.38
N VAL A 13 5.19 2.78 3.34
CA VAL A 13 6.26 3.76 3.52
C VAL A 13 7.16 3.73 2.29
N LEU A 14 7.41 4.90 1.73
CA LEU A 14 8.25 5.10 0.55
C LEU A 14 9.42 6.00 0.93
N VAL A 15 10.63 5.53 0.64
CA VAL A 15 11.87 6.29 0.93
C VAL A 15 12.77 6.30 -0.31
N PRO A 16 12.86 7.44 -1.03
CA PRO A 16 13.82 7.59 -2.13
C PRO A 16 15.25 7.60 -1.62
N SER A 17 16.14 7.01 -2.42
CA SER A 17 17.59 6.99 -2.20
C SER A 17 18.34 7.32 -3.48
N ALA A 18 19.66 7.49 -3.39
CA ALA A 18 20.53 7.69 -4.54
C ALA A 18 20.44 6.54 -5.57
N ASP A 19 20.19 5.32 -5.09
CA ASP A 19 20.19 4.10 -5.90
C ASP A 19 18.79 3.64 -6.32
N GLY A 20 17.72 4.30 -5.84
CA GLY A 20 16.37 3.92 -6.18
C GLY A 20 15.30 4.39 -5.19
N LEU A 21 14.16 3.71 -5.21
CA LEU A 21 13.04 3.92 -4.31
C LEU A 21 12.81 2.68 -3.46
N VAL A 22 12.90 2.82 -2.15
CA VAL A 22 12.50 1.79 -1.20
C VAL A 22 11.00 1.88 -0.99
N VAL A 23 10.32 0.75 -1.13
CA VAL A 23 8.88 0.57 -0.86
C VAL A 23 8.74 -0.45 0.26
N ALA A 24 8.18 -0.06 1.37
CA ALA A 24 7.93 -0.93 2.50
C ALA A 24 6.45 -0.97 2.86
N ALA A 25 5.96 -2.14 3.25
CA ALA A 25 4.59 -2.30 3.71
C ALA A 25 4.51 -3.29 4.87
N ASP A 26 3.59 -3.06 5.80
CA ASP A 26 3.23 -4.06 6.80
C ASP A 26 2.44 -5.21 6.15
N SER A 27 2.49 -6.41 6.74
CA SER A 27 1.85 -7.61 6.17
C SER A 27 0.57 -8.05 6.88
N ARG A 28 0.10 -7.29 7.88
CA ARG A 28 -1.14 -7.63 8.59
C ARG A 28 -2.37 -7.38 7.73
N THR A 29 -3.25 -8.37 7.70
CA THR A 29 -4.57 -8.28 7.09
C THR A 29 -5.61 -8.81 8.07
N SER A 30 -6.73 -8.11 8.22
CA SER A 30 -7.85 -8.55 9.07
C SER A 30 -9.02 -8.98 8.20
N VAL A 31 -9.61 -10.13 8.50
CA VAL A 31 -10.74 -10.70 7.77
C VAL A 31 -11.67 -11.37 8.77
N PHE A 32 -12.95 -11.03 8.73
CA PHE A 32 -13.98 -11.56 9.65
C PHE A 32 -13.60 -11.46 11.14
N GLY A 33 -12.89 -10.37 11.53
CA GLY A 33 -12.47 -10.16 12.91
C GLY A 33 -11.21 -10.95 13.33
N ALA A 34 -10.65 -11.77 12.45
CA ALA A 34 -9.37 -12.46 12.67
C ALA A 34 -8.24 -11.82 11.86
N THR A 35 -7.00 -11.96 12.31
CA THR A 35 -5.82 -11.35 11.67
C THR A 35 -4.90 -12.39 11.06
N CYS A 36 -4.31 -12.05 9.91
CA CYS A 36 -3.23 -12.78 9.28
C CYS A 36 -2.04 -11.86 9.07
N ASP A 37 -0.87 -12.23 9.58
CA ASP A 37 0.35 -11.43 9.54
C ASP A 37 1.32 -11.87 8.42
N SER A 38 0.87 -12.69 7.47
CA SER A 38 1.72 -13.25 6.41
C SER A 38 1.31 -12.84 4.99
N GLN A 39 0.52 -11.78 4.83
CA GLN A 39 0.06 -11.34 3.51
C GLN A 39 1.08 -10.42 2.84
N TYR A 40 1.55 -10.82 1.66
CA TYR A 40 2.40 -9.98 0.82
C TYR A 40 1.55 -8.93 0.11
N LYS A 41 1.82 -7.64 0.37
CA LYS A 41 0.99 -6.52 -0.11
C LYS A 41 1.58 -5.76 -1.28
N ILE A 42 2.87 -5.96 -1.57
CA ILE A 42 3.56 -5.27 -2.66
C ILE A 42 3.48 -6.12 -3.92
N THR A 43 2.69 -5.71 -4.89
CA THR A 43 2.52 -6.40 -6.16
C THR A 43 3.56 -5.91 -7.16
N GLU A 44 4.49 -6.78 -7.55
CA GLU A 44 5.49 -6.49 -8.56
C GLU A 44 4.92 -6.59 -9.97
N LEU A 45 5.32 -5.66 -10.84
CA LEU A 45 4.91 -5.66 -12.23
C LEU A 45 6.02 -6.20 -13.14
N MET A 46 5.63 -7.05 -14.08
CA MET A 46 6.50 -7.46 -15.19
C MET A 46 6.72 -6.29 -16.16
N ARG A 47 5.67 -5.51 -16.37
CA ARG A 47 5.64 -4.27 -17.17
C ARG A 47 4.62 -3.30 -16.58
N PRO A 48 4.92 -2.00 -16.46
CA PRO A 48 6.26 -1.39 -16.67
C PRO A 48 7.30 -1.89 -15.66
N ARG A 49 8.55 -1.92 -16.08
CA ARG A 49 9.66 -2.38 -15.24
C ARG A 49 9.94 -1.40 -14.09
N ARG A 50 10.54 -1.86 -13.00
CA ARG A 50 10.84 -1.07 -11.80
C ARG A 50 9.61 -0.38 -11.24
N THR A 51 8.50 -1.08 -11.27
CA THR A 51 7.22 -0.58 -10.80
C THR A 51 6.56 -1.61 -9.91
N VAL A 52 6.01 -1.14 -8.82
CA VAL A 52 5.16 -1.94 -7.93
C VAL A 52 3.84 -1.24 -7.71
N VAL A 53 2.85 -2.03 -7.34
CA VAL A 53 1.54 -1.57 -6.88
C VAL A 53 1.34 -2.03 -5.45
N VAL A 54 0.87 -1.12 -4.62
CA VAL A 54 0.36 -1.44 -3.28
C VAL A 54 -1.08 -0.97 -3.20
N VAL A 55 -1.95 -1.81 -2.66
CA VAL A 55 -3.34 -1.46 -2.42
C VAL A 55 -3.57 -1.39 -0.92
N THR A 56 -4.17 -0.30 -0.46
CA THR A 56 -4.58 -0.13 0.94
C THR A 56 -6.10 -0.11 1.03
N GLY A 57 -6.66 -0.39 2.20
CA GLY A 57 -8.10 -0.62 2.35
C GLY A 57 -8.48 -2.06 1.99
N ASP A 58 -9.65 -2.28 1.42
CA ASP A 58 -10.10 -3.62 1.07
C ASP A 58 -9.46 -4.11 -0.24
N THR A 59 -8.48 -4.98 -0.10
CA THR A 59 -7.67 -5.48 -1.23
C THR A 59 -8.34 -6.61 -2.00
N ALA A 60 -9.27 -7.35 -1.36
CA ALA A 60 -10.00 -8.43 -2.00
C ALA A 60 -11.37 -8.63 -1.35
N PHE A 61 -12.35 -8.93 -2.18
CA PHE A 61 -13.65 -9.43 -1.72
C PHE A 61 -13.68 -10.95 -1.89
N ILE A 62 -13.80 -11.66 -0.78
CA ILE A 62 -13.74 -13.12 -0.75
C ILE A 62 -15.09 -13.71 -0.31
N LYS A 63 -15.38 -14.93 -0.77
CA LYS A 63 -16.54 -15.66 -0.31
C LYS A 63 -16.37 -15.97 1.18
N PRO A 64 -17.42 -15.78 2.04
CA PRO A 64 -17.35 -16.21 3.44
C PRO A 64 -17.13 -17.73 3.55
N PRO A 65 -16.46 -18.20 4.62
CA PRO A 65 -16.32 -19.64 4.85
C PRO A 65 -17.68 -20.27 5.13
N ASP A 66 -17.86 -21.48 4.62
CA ASP A 66 -19.11 -22.26 4.86
C ASP A 66 -19.18 -22.81 6.31
N ALA A 67 -18.05 -22.87 7.00
CA ALA A 67 -17.90 -23.27 8.42
C ALA A 67 -17.03 -22.26 9.16
N GLY A 68 -16.92 -22.41 10.49
CA GLY A 68 -16.09 -21.53 11.31
C GLY A 68 -14.65 -21.41 10.79
N LEU A 69 -14.09 -20.21 10.88
CA LEU A 69 -12.74 -19.89 10.42
C LEU A 69 -11.71 -20.33 11.48
N HIS A 70 -10.99 -21.43 11.21
CA HIS A 70 -9.94 -21.94 12.11
C HIS A 70 -8.55 -21.36 11.81
N ASP A 71 -8.22 -21.16 10.53
CA ASP A 71 -6.96 -20.57 10.07
C ASP A 71 -7.26 -19.51 9.01
N VAL A 72 -7.15 -18.26 9.42
CA VAL A 72 -7.44 -17.11 8.54
C VAL A 72 -6.38 -16.96 7.44
N CYS A 73 -5.10 -17.29 7.72
CA CYS A 73 -4.06 -17.18 6.72
C CYS A 73 -4.21 -18.23 5.60
N ALA A 74 -4.46 -19.48 5.97
CA ALA A 74 -4.73 -20.54 5.00
C ALA A 74 -5.99 -20.24 4.18
N TYR A 75 -7.03 -19.71 4.83
CA TYR A 75 -8.25 -19.31 4.16
C TYR A 75 -8.00 -18.19 3.13
N LEU A 76 -7.28 -17.11 3.50
CA LEU A 76 -6.95 -16.02 2.59
C LEU A 76 -6.14 -16.45 1.36
N GLN A 77 -5.36 -17.52 1.49
CA GLN A 77 -4.58 -18.08 0.38
C GLN A 77 -5.43 -18.92 -0.59
N SER A 78 -6.45 -19.60 -0.08
CA SER A 78 -7.24 -20.60 -0.84
C SER A 78 -8.67 -20.15 -1.18
N ALA A 79 -9.21 -19.13 -0.48
CA ALA A 79 -10.58 -18.70 -0.67
C ALA A 79 -10.84 -18.14 -2.09
N PRO A 80 -11.99 -18.47 -2.71
CA PRO A 80 -12.38 -17.88 -3.97
C PRO A 80 -12.51 -16.36 -3.82
N ARG A 81 -11.76 -15.63 -4.63
CA ARG A 81 -11.82 -14.17 -4.68
C ARG A 81 -12.94 -13.75 -5.64
N LEU A 82 -13.92 -13.04 -5.13
CA LEU A 82 -15.01 -12.46 -5.93
C LEU A 82 -14.51 -11.25 -6.71
N LEU A 83 -13.62 -10.47 -6.08
CA LEU A 83 -12.88 -9.38 -6.71
C LEU A 83 -11.51 -9.28 -6.05
N ASP A 84 -10.44 -9.31 -6.86
CA ASP A 84 -9.03 -9.18 -6.45
C ASP A 84 -8.47 -7.88 -7.00
N ILE A 85 -8.35 -6.85 -6.17
CA ILE A 85 -7.95 -5.50 -6.60
C ILE A 85 -6.49 -5.46 -7.07
N PRO A 86 -5.50 -6.02 -6.34
CA PRO A 86 -4.11 -6.06 -6.82
C PRO A 86 -3.96 -6.72 -8.19
N SER A 87 -4.61 -7.86 -8.40
CA SER A 87 -4.59 -8.57 -9.68
C SER A 87 -5.27 -7.76 -10.80
N LEU A 88 -6.38 -7.10 -10.51
CA LEU A 88 -7.06 -6.20 -11.45
C LEU A 88 -6.12 -5.07 -11.89
N ILE A 89 -5.53 -4.35 -10.94
CA ILE A 89 -4.62 -3.22 -11.21
C ILE A 89 -3.41 -3.69 -12.01
N LYS A 90 -2.79 -4.80 -11.60
CA LYS A 90 -1.67 -5.42 -12.31
C LYS A 90 -2.03 -5.69 -13.77
N HIS A 91 -3.16 -6.34 -14.02
CA HIS A 91 -3.61 -6.67 -15.38
C HIS A 91 -3.83 -5.42 -16.24
N ILE A 92 -4.46 -4.38 -15.70
CA ILE A 92 -4.69 -3.12 -16.40
C ILE A 92 -3.34 -2.45 -16.77
N LEU A 93 -2.42 -2.37 -15.81
CA LEU A 93 -1.12 -1.73 -16.00
C LEU A 93 -0.25 -2.47 -17.00
N GLU A 94 -0.16 -3.79 -16.90
CA GLU A 94 0.64 -4.61 -17.82
C GLU A 94 0.13 -4.58 -19.26
N ARG A 95 -1.18 -4.35 -19.44
CA ARG A 95 -1.79 -4.18 -20.76
C ARG A 95 -1.58 -2.79 -21.37
N LYS A 96 -1.67 -1.73 -20.54
CA LYS A 96 -1.75 -0.34 -21.02
C LYS A 96 -0.39 0.34 -21.22
N SER A 97 0.59 0.05 -20.40
CA SER A 97 1.78 0.91 -20.39
C SER A 97 3.09 0.14 -20.25
N THR A 98 4.04 0.52 -21.10
CA THR A 98 5.46 0.15 -20.94
C THR A 98 6.24 1.22 -20.18
N ASP A 99 5.67 2.43 -19.98
CA ASP A 99 6.29 3.56 -19.31
C ASP A 99 5.33 4.15 -18.25
N PRO A 100 5.61 3.94 -16.94
CA PRO A 100 4.76 4.43 -15.87
C PRO A 100 4.71 5.97 -15.82
N PHE A 101 5.74 6.65 -16.33
CA PHE A 101 5.79 8.10 -16.37
C PHE A 101 4.81 8.72 -17.38
N LYS A 102 4.26 7.91 -18.29
CA LYS A 102 3.24 8.29 -19.28
C LYS A 102 1.85 7.74 -18.97
N LEU A 103 1.67 7.06 -17.84
CA LEU A 103 0.39 6.49 -17.45
C LEU A 103 -0.61 7.60 -17.10
N SER A 104 -1.82 7.53 -17.64
CA SER A 104 -2.96 8.32 -17.18
C SER A 104 -3.57 7.66 -15.95
N LEU A 105 -3.56 8.36 -14.83
CA LEU A 105 -4.21 7.89 -13.60
C LEU A 105 -5.73 7.90 -13.75
N GLU A 106 -6.28 8.87 -14.45
CA GLU A 106 -7.72 9.00 -14.70
C GLU A 106 -8.25 7.82 -15.52
N ASP A 107 -7.49 7.37 -16.55
CA ASP A 107 -7.85 6.19 -17.32
C ASP A 107 -7.78 4.91 -16.49
N LEU A 108 -6.76 4.79 -15.61
CA LEU A 108 -6.64 3.67 -14.70
C LEU A 108 -7.79 3.67 -13.68
N GLY A 109 -8.05 4.83 -13.06
CA GLY A 109 -9.17 5.01 -12.14
C GLY A 109 -10.51 4.66 -12.78
N THR A 110 -10.74 5.08 -14.03
CA THR A 110 -11.95 4.77 -14.77
C THR A 110 -12.13 3.26 -14.96
N GLU A 111 -11.09 2.52 -15.33
CA GLU A 111 -11.19 1.06 -15.48
C GLU A 111 -11.43 0.36 -14.13
N CYS A 112 -10.80 0.84 -13.06
CA CYS A 112 -11.05 0.33 -11.70
C CYS A 112 -12.52 0.57 -11.30
N VAL A 113 -13.04 1.79 -11.51
CA VAL A 113 -14.44 2.13 -11.25
C VAL A 113 -15.38 1.21 -12.01
N GLN A 114 -15.14 0.99 -13.32
CA GLN A 114 -15.97 0.10 -14.12
C GLN A 114 -15.97 -1.35 -13.59
N ALA A 115 -14.82 -1.86 -13.15
CA ALA A 115 -14.71 -3.21 -12.59
C ALA A 115 -15.46 -3.33 -11.26
N VAL A 116 -15.29 -2.35 -10.35
CA VAL A 116 -15.99 -2.32 -9.07
C VAL A 116 -17.48 -2.10 -9.25
N GLN A 117 -17.89 -1.29 -10.21
CA GLN A 117 -19.30 -1.07 -10.51
C GLN A 117 -19.99 -2.36 -11.01
N ARG A 118 -19.35 -3.11 -11.93
CA ARG A 118 -19.84 -4.43 -12.38
C ARG A 118 -19.94 -5.42 -11.21
N PHE A 119 -18.96 -5.44 -10.32
CA PHE A 119 -18.99 -6.26 -9.13
C PHE A 119 -20.16 -5.88 -8.21
N ARG A 120 -20.40 -4.59 -8.01
CA ARG A 120 -21.53 -4.08 -7.22
C ARG A 120 -22.87 -4.48 -7.80
N GLU A 121 -23.03 -4.42 -9.12
CA GLU A 121 -24.26 -4.85 -9.80
C GLU A 121 -24.52 -6.35 -9.61
N ALA A 122 -23.46 -7.16 -9.63
CA ALA A 122 -23.54 -8.61 -9.39
C ALA A 122 -23.73 -8.98 -7.89
N SER A 123 -23.26 -8.11 -6.98
CA SER A 123 -23.23 -8.39 -5.54
C SER A 123 -23.49 -7.12 -4.71
N PRO A 124 -24.68 -6.49 -4.82
CA PRO A 124 -24.95 -5.17 -4.26
C PRO A 124 -24.79 -5.10 -2.75
N LEU A 125 -25.18 -6.14 -2.02
CA LEU A 125 -25.10 -6.17 -0.55
C LEU A 125 -23.66 -6.16 -0.02
N VAL A 126 -22.69 -6.60 -0.82
CA VAL A 126 -21.27 -6.65 -0.42
C VAL A 126 -20.68 -5.24 -0.29
N LEU A 127 -21.09 -4.33 -1.17
CA LEU A 127 -20.58 -2.96 -1.20
C LEU A 127 -21.48 -1.92 -0.51
N GLU A 128 -22.64 -2.32 -0.01
CA GLU A 128 -23.55 -1.42 0.73
C GLU A 128 -22.89 -0.75 1.94
N PRO A 129 -22.06 -1.44 2.77
CA PRO A 129 -21.37 -0.83 3.91
C PRO A 129 -20.38 0.28 3.55
N TYR A 130 -19.99 0.40 2.27
CA TYR A 130 -19.05 1.39 1.76
C TYR A 130 -19.70 2.65 1.20
N ILE A 131 -21.03 2.78 1.25
CA ILE A 131 -21.70 4.01 0.82
C ILE A 131 -21.21 5.18 1.68
N GLY A 132 -20.67 6.20 1.02
CA GLY A 132 -20.03 7.35 1.66
C GLY A 132 -18.62 7.10 2.18
N LYS A 133 -18.00 5.95 1.86
CA LYS A 133 -16.67 5.58 2.34
C LYS A 133 -15.73 5.20 1.20
N GLU A 134 -14.45 5.25 1.52
CA GLU A 134 -13.39 4.67 0.72
C GLU A 134 -13.47 3.14 0.77
N ILE A 135 -13.30 2.50 -0.40
CA ILE A 135 -13.18 1.06 -0.51
C ILE A 135 -11.70 0.68 -0.44
N PHE A 136 -10.90 1.29 -1.32
CA PHE A 136 -9.45 1.07 -1.36
C PHE A 136 -8.75 2.27 -1.98
N SER A 137 -7.44 2.34 -1.72
CA SER A 137 -6.53 3.28 -2.36
C SER A 137 -5.43 2.52 -3.10
N VAL A 138 -5.05 3.00 -4.27
CA VAL A 138 -4.00 2.41 -5.11
C VAL A 138 -2.78 3.30 -5.08
N ILE A 139 -1.64 2.73 -4.72
CA ILE A 139 -0.34 3.39 -4.77
C ILE A 139 0.50 2.69 -5.84
N ILE A 140 0.99 3.44 -6.81
CA ILE A 140 1.89 2.97 -7.85
C ILE A 140 3.22 3.67 -7.62
N ALA A 141 4.25 2.89 -7.34
CA ALA A 141 5.61 3.39 -7.14
C ALA A 141 6.52 2.91 -8.27
N SER A 142 7.32 3.81 -8.83
CA SER A 142 8.22 3.51 -9.94
C SER A 142 9.53 4.29 -9.83
N TYR A 143 10.57 3.79 -10.50
CA TYR A 143 11.88 4.45 -10.57
C TYR A 143 12.38 4.51 -12.01
N ASP A 144 12.76 5.72 -12.46
CA ASP A 144 13.42 5.93 -13.74
C ASP A 144 14.94 6.01 -13.57
N GLN A 145 15.64 5.01 -14.10
CA GLN A 145 17.09 4.92 -14.02
C GLN A 145 17.82 6.04 -14.76
N ARG A 146 17.23 6.61 -15.83
CA ARG A 146 17.89 7.64 -16.64
C ARG A 146 17.92 8.97 -15.92
N SER A 147 16.78 9.41 -15.42
CA SER A 147 16.65 10.64 -14.66
C SER A 147 17.00 10.47 -13.17
N LYS A 148 17.16 9.21 -12.70
CA LYS A 148 17.26 8.85 -11.28
C LYS A 148 16.12 9.40 -10.43
N ALA A 149 14.95 9.56 -11.04
CA ALA A 149 13.76 10.08 -10.38
C ALA A 149 12.85 8.95 -9.94
N SER A 150 12.29 9.09 -8.75
CA SER A 150 11.18 8.26 -8.26
C SER A 150 9.85 8.88 -8.67
N LEU A 151 8.89 8.05 -9.03
CA LEU A 151 7.51 8.43 -9.31
C LEU A 151 6.59 7.71 -8.34
N VAL A 152 5.73 8.48 -7.69
CA VAL A 152 4.67 7.96 -6.85
C VAL A 152 3.35 8.50 -7.36
N MET A 153 2.41 7.60 -7.59
CA MET A 153 1.06 7.93 -8.02
C MET A 153 0.06 7.28 -7.07
N ASN A 154 -1.03 7.98 -6.80
CA ASN A 154 -2.08 7.47 -5.92
C ASN A 154 -3.45 7.93 -6.42
N PHE A 155 -4.46 7.10 -6.21
CA PHE A 155 -5.88 7.46 -6.29
C PHE A 155 -6.70 6.59 -5.34
N VAL A 156 -7.90 7.04 -5.04
CA VAL A 156 -8.85 6.40 -4.12
C VAL A 156 -10.08 5.97 -4.90
N VAL A 157 -10.60 4.77 -4.60
CA VAL A 157 -11.91 4.31 -5.10
C VAL A 157 -12.88 4.26 -3.94
N ARG A 158 -14.03 4.90 -4.10
CA ARG A 158 -15.07 5.03 -3.07
C ARG A 158 -16.47 4.92 -3.65
N ILE A 159 -17.47 4.86 -2.78
CA ILE A 159 -18.88 5.01 -3.17
C ILE A 159 -19.37 6.36 -2.65
N ASP A 160 -19.81 7.22 -3.55
CA ASP A 160 -20.36 8.52 -3.17
C ASP A 160 -21.64 8.37 -2.34
N SER A 161 -21.76 9.16 -1.29
CA SER A 161 -22.87 9.08 -0.33
C SER A 161 -24.23 9.54 -0.87
N ARG A 162 -24.22 10.41 -1.91
CA ARG A 162 -25.46 11.01 -2.46
C ARG A 162 -25.93 10.25 -3.69
N THR A 163 -24.98 9.97 -4.60
CA THR A 163 -25.29 9.33 -5.88
C THR A 163 -25.26 7.80 -5.78
N HIS A 164 -24.62 7.29 -4.73
CA HIS A 164 -24.30 5.86 -4.55
C HIS A 164 -23.50 5.26 -5.71
N ARG A 165 -22.80 6.09 -6.50
CA ARG A 165 -21.98 5.62 -7.60
C ARG A 165 -20.56 5.32 -7.11
N VAL A 166 -19.94 4.32 -7.72
CA VAL A 166 -18.52 4.08 -7.57
C VAL A 166 -17.78 5.16 -8.33
N GLU A 167 -16.82 5.80 -7.69
CA GLU A 167 -16.00 6.84 -8.31
C GLU A 167 -14.55 6.72 -7.88
N ALA A 168 -13.62 7.22 -8.70
CA ALA A 168 -12.22 7.38 -8.35
C ALA A 168 -11.93 8.87 -8.21
N ASP A 169 -11.24 9.23 -7.13
CA ASP A 169 -10.85 10.61 -6.85
C ASP A 169 -9.47 10.70 -6.19
N ARG A 170 -9.09 11.92 -5.73
CA ARG A 170 -7.81 12.20 -5.06
C ARG A 170 -6.60 11.74 -5.86
N PHE A 171 -6.65 11.92 -7.17
CA PHE A 171 -5.53 11.61 -8.05
C PHE A 171 -4.31 12.48 -7.68
N THR A 172 -3.23 11.83 -7.28
CA THR A 172 -1.96 12.50 -7.01
C THR A 172 -0.85 11.88 -7.83
N ARG A 173 0.08 12.72 -8.28
CA ARG A 173 1.28 12.30 -9.00
C ARG A 173 2.45 13.14 -8.52
N ILE A 174 3.44 12.49 -7.95
CA ILE A 174 4.63 13.13 -7.39
C ILE A 174 5.85 12.54 -8.08
N THR A 175 6.64 13.39 -8.72
CA THR A 175 7.97 13.03 -9.21
C THR A 175 9.00 13.56 -8.23
N ILE A 176 9.88 12.69 -7.76
CA ILE A 176 10.92 12.99 -6.75
C ILE A 176 12.28 12.84 -7.42
N PRO A 177 12.85 13.93 -7.96
CA PRO A 177 14.17 13.91 -8.53
C PRO A 177 15.27 13.88 -7.45
N PRO A 178 16.51 13.51 -7.80
CA PRO A 178 17.61 13.33 -6.83
C PRO A 178 17.94 14.57 -6.00
N GLN A 179 17.70 15.76 -6.53
CA GLN A 179 17.96 17.04 -5.86
C GLN A 179 16.88 17.43 -4.83
N ASN A 180 15.73 16.76 -4.83
CA ASN A 180 14.69 17.02 -3.84
C ASN A 180 15.20 16.67 -2.44
N ARG A 181 14.65 17.40 -1.45
CA ARG A 181 14.86 17.06 -0.05
C ARG A 181 14.47 15.61 0.20
N ARG A 182 15.29 14.87 0.94
CA ARG A 182 14.95 13.53 1.41
C ARG A 182 13.74 13.56 2.32
N GLY A 183 13.03 12.46 2.39
CA GLY A 183 11.83 12.36 3.23
C GLY A 183 11.28 10.96 3.24
N VAL A 184 10.27 10.79 4.06
CA VAL A 184 9.46 9.59 4.16
C VAL A 184 8.06 9.94 3.67
N TRP A 185 7.57 9.24 2.67
CA TRP A 185 6.20 9.35 2.19
C TRP A 185 5.40 8.16 2.71
N SER A 186 4.22 8.40 3.22
CA SER A 186 3.34 7.36 3.74
C SER A 186 1.97 7.39 3.10
N TYR A 187 1.36 6.21 2.98
CA TYR A 187 0.01 6.01 2.46
C TYR A 187 -0.73 4.97 3.31
N GLY A 188 -2.05 4.96 3.21
CA GLY A 188 -2.89 4.13 4.06
C GLY A 188 -3.11 4.79 5.41
N GLU A 189 -2.60 4.22 6.47
CA GLU A 189 -2.76 4.72 7.85
C GLU A 189 -1.93 5.98 8.18
N THR A 190 -1.93 6.96 7.26
CA THR A 190 -1.11 8.18 7.36
C THR A 190 -1.49 9.04 8.57
N ASP A 191 -2.78 9.19 8.84
CA ASP A 191 -3.26 9.98 9.99
C ASP A 191 -2.83 9.34 11.32
N TYR A 192 -2.93 8.01 11.40
CA TYR A 192 -2.43 7.27 12.56
C TYR A 192 -0.92 7.48 12.74
N LEU A 193 -0.14 7.36 11.67
CA LEU A 193 1.29 7.58 11.69
C LEU A 193 1.66 8.99 12.18
N ASN A 194 1.02 10.01 11.60
CA ASN A 194 1.31 11.41 11.94
C ASN A 194 0.97 11.73 13.39
N GLN A 195 -0.22 11.34 13.86
CA GLN A 195 -0.73 11.71 15.17
C GLN A 195 -0.11 10.86 16.29
N ASN A 196 0.05 9.56 16.09
CA ASN A 196 0.44 8.64 17.15
C ASN A 196 1.92 8.27 17.13
N VAL A 197 2.58 8.27 15.95
CA VAL A 197 4.01 7.93 15.85
C VAL A 197 4.86 9.20 15.83
N PHE A 198 4.70 10.08 14.84
CA PHE A 198 5.59 11.24 14.70
C PHE A 198 5.35 12.32 15.76
N ALA A 199 4.11 12.63 16.07
CA ALA A 199 3.73 13.64 17.06
C ALA A 199 3.34 13.07 18.42
N GLY A 200 3.08 11.76 18.53
CA GLY A 200 2.52 11.11 19.71
C GLY A 200 3.48 10.21 20.48
N ILE A 201 2.88 9.33 21.27
CA ILE A 201 3.59 8.41 22.18
C ILE A 201 4.50 7.42 21.44
N GLY A 202 4.21 7.12 20.18
CA GLY A 202 4.99 6.19 19.35
C GLY A 202 6.35 6.72 18.93
N ARG A 203 6.59 8.04 19.07
CA ARG A 203 7.89 8.66 18.76
C ARG A 203 9.06 8.02 19.50
N LYS A 204 8.83 7.50 20.70
CA LYS A 204 9.84 6.78 21.49
C LYS A 204 10.36 5.49 20.84
N TYR A 205 9.62 4.92 19.88
CA TYR A 205 10.00 3.71 19.14
C TYR A 205 10.79 4.03 17.86
N LEU A 206 10.85 5.32 17.45
CA LEU A 206 11.72 5.74 16.36
C LEU A 206 13.17 5.78 16.88
N THR A 207 14.09 5.15 16.13
CA THR A 207 15.52 5.23 16.44
C THR A 207 16.04 6.65 16.22
N SER A 208 17.12 7.03 16.92
CA SER A 208 17.77 8.33 16.71
C SER A 208 18.18 8.53 15.26
N SER A 209 18.71 7.49 14.60
CA SER A 209 19.08 7.56 13.18
C SER A 209 17.88 7.80 12.26
N THR A 210 16.72 7.22 12.55
CA THR A 210 15.48 7.47 11.79
C THR A 210 14.96 8.89 12.02
N LEU A 211 15.01 9.39 13.25
CA LEU A 211 14.65 10.77 13.56
C LEU A 211 15.56 11.76 12.84
N ASP A 212 16.88 11.55 12.92
CA ASP A 212 17.86 12.36 12.20
C ASP A 212 17.65 12.28 10.68
N PHE A 213 17.31 11.11 10.17
CA PHE A 213 16.97 10.93 8.75
C PHE A 213 15.75 11.77 8.36
N ILE A 214 14.67 11.76 9.13
CA ILE A 214 13.43 12.49 8.83
C ILE A 214 13.64 14.01 8.95
N LEU A 215 14.43 14.45 9.94
CA LEU A 215 14.59 15.87 10.26
C LEU A 215 15.68 16.56 9.43
N ALA A 216 16.65 15.83 8.90
CA ALA A 216 17.76 16.43 8.17
C ALA A 216 17.34 17.00 6.81
N ASP A 217 17.87 18.18 6.50
CA ASP A 217 17.69 18.85 5.22
C ASP A 217 18.80 18.45 4.24
N GLN A 218 18.66 17.29 3.64
CA GLN A 218 19.61 16.74 2.67
C GLN A 218 18.90 16.28 1.40
N PRO A 219 19.55 16.35 0.22
CA PRO A 219 18.97 15.84 -1.01
C PRO A 219 18.90 14.31 -1.04
N VAL A 220 17.96 13.77 -1.80
CA VAL A 220 17.79 12.33 -2.04
C VAL A 220 19.09 11.68 -2.56
N ALA A 221 19.84 12.41 -3.39
CA ALA A 221 21.13 11.94 -3.93
C ALA A 221 22.17 11.57 -2.87
N ASN A 222 22.03 12.06 -1.63
CA ASN A 222 22.94 11.77 -0.52
C ASN A 222 22.41 10.65 0.41
N VAL A 223 21.27 10.06 0.10
CA VAL A 223 20.68 8.96 0.87
C VAL A 223 21.18 7.65 0.32
N ASP A 224 21.92 6.88 1.11
CA ASP A 224 22.27 5.52 0.75
C ASP A 224 21.11 4.56 0.95
N LEU A 225 21.23 3.36 0.34
CA LEU A 225 20.18 2.36 0.35
C LEU A 225 19.90 1.83 1.77
N ASP A 226 20.94 1.59 2.56
CA ASP A 226 20.80 1.01 3.90
C ASP A 226 20.09 1.99 4.85
N GLN A 227 20.37 3.28 4.73
CA GLN A 227 19.66 4.34 5.44
C GLN A 227 18.18 4.36 5.05
N ALA A 228 17.87 4.28 3.75
CA ALA A 228 16.49 4.29 3.26
C ALA A 228 15.71 3.05 3.75
N VAL A 229 16.31 1.86 3.68
CA VAL A 229 15.73 0.61 4.16
C VAL A 229 15.49 0.67 5.67
N SER A 230 16.51 1.09 6.43
CA SER A 230 16.42 1.20 7.89
C SER A 230 15.35 2.19 8.34
N ALA A 231 15.25 3.35 7.67
CA ALA A 231 14.23 4.34 7.97
C ALA A 231 12.82 3.82 7.67
N ALA A 232 12.62 3.19 6.50
CA ALA A 232 11.32 2.63 6.11
C ALA A 232 10.87 1.52 7.08
N ALA A 233 11.77 0.60 7.42
CA ALA A 233 11.49 -0.49 8.35
C ALA A 233 11.14 0.03 9.75
N ASN A 234 11.94 0.94 10.29
CA ASN A 234 11.74 1.45 11.64
C ASN A 234 10.45 2.28 11.77
N VAL A 235 10.04 3.01 10.73
CA VAL A 235 8.77 3.74 10.76
C VAL A 235 7.58 2.78 10.86
N ILE A 236 7.57 1.68 10.10
CA ILE A 236 6.50 0.67 10.18
C ILE A 236 6.55 -0.07 11.52
N GLU A 237 7.75 -0.43 12.00
CA GLU A 237 7.93 -1.09 13.29
C GLU A 237 7.44 -0.19 14.45
N ALA A 238 7.80 1.09 14.45
CA ALA A 238 7.32 2.05 15.44
C ALA A 238 5.80 2.19 15.41
N ALA A 239 5.18 2.21 14.21
CA ALA A 239 3.74 2.22 14.08
C ALA A 239 3.11 0.94 14.65
N SER A 240 3.66 -0.24 14.32
CA SER A 240 3.19 -1.53 14.83
C SER A 240 3.27 -1.61 16.36
N LEU A 241 4.39 -1.18 16.95
CA LEU A 241 4.53 -1.13 18.41
C LEU A 241 3.57 -0.12 19.07
N THR A 242 3.31 0.99 18.39
CA THR A 242 2.37 2.00 18.88
C THR A 242 0.93 1.48 18.94
N THR A 243 0.52 0.58 18.02
CA THR A 243 -0.83 -0.01 18.04
C THR A 243 -1.11 -0.85 19.30
N GLN A 244 -0.08 -1.31 20.01
CA GLN A 244 -0.23 -1.99 21.29
C GLN A 244 -0.66 -1.04 22.41
N LEU A 245 -0.38 0.24 22.28
CA LEU A 245 -0.71 1.28 23.25
C LEU A 245 -1.93 2.12 22.84
N VAL A 246 -2.02 2.41 21.57
CA VAL A 246 -3.13 3.17 20.94
C VAL A 246 -3.64 2.33 19.77
N PRO A 247 -4.74 1.60 19.94
CA PRO A 247 -5.27 0.75 18.86
C PRO A 247 -5.53 1.54 17.58
N SER A 248 -5.04 1.03 16.45
CA SER A 248 -5.43 1.51 15.13
C SER A 248 -6.71 0.80 14.70
N PRO A 249 -7.66 1.50 14.08
CA PRO A 249 -8.89 0.90 13.57
C PRO A 249 -8.66 -0.26 12.61
N SER A 250 -7.56 -0.23 11.90
CA SER A 250 -7.20 -1.17 10.83
C SER A 250 -6.10 -2.15 11.19
N GLY A 251 -5.39 -1.96 12.33
CA GLY A 251 -4.37 -2.86 12.82
C GLY A 251 -3.11 -2.93 11.94
N ILE A 252 -2.15 -2.01 12.17
CA ILE A 252 -0.82 -2.10 11.57
C ILE A 252 -0.02 -3.19 12.26
N GLY A 253 0.71 -4.02 11.51
CA GLY A 253 1.56 -5.03 12.12
C GLY A 253 1.98 -6.17 11.20
N GLY A 254 2.48 -7.25 11.81
CA GLY A 254 3.08 -8.38 11.11
C GLY A 254 4.50 -8.08 10.60
N PRO A 255 5.10 -9.01 9.87
CA PRO A 255 6.36 -8.81 9.18
C PRO A 255 6.32 -7.62 8.22
N ILE A 256 7.49 -7.05 7.92
CA ILE A 256 7.62 -5.92 7.00
C ILE A 256 8.18 -6.44 5.68
N ASP A 257 7.44 -6.23 4.60
CA ASP A 257 7.93 -6.48 3.25
C ASP A 257 8.62 -5.24 2.70
N ILE A 258 9.83 -5.38 2.16
CA ILE A 258 10.62 -4.28 1.60
C ILE A 258 11.08 -4.63 0.20
N VAL A 259 10.78 -3.76 -0.75
CA VAL A 259 11.17 -3.88 -2.15
C VAL A 259 11.96 -2.64 -2.59
N LEU A 260 13.06 -2.85 -3.30
CA LEU A 260 13.84 -1.81 -3.95
C LEU A 260 13.50 -1.73 -5.44
N LEU A 261 13.12 -0.55 -5.87
CA LEU A 261 13.00 -0.17 -7.28
C LEU A 261 14.25 0.63 -7.67
N GLY A 262 15.22 0.01 -8.32
CA GLY A 262 16.53 0.63 -8.54
C GLY A 262 17.17 0.23 -9.86
N GLN A 263 18.50 0.01 -9.83
CA GLN A 263 19.32 -0.23 -11.00
C GLN A 263 18.95 -1.54 -11.74
N LYS A 264 18.52 -2.59 -11.03
CA LYS A 264 18.07 -3.82 -11.68
C LYS A 264 16.75 -3.61 -12.42
N ARG A 265 16.54 -4.37 -13.48
CA ARG A 265 15.32 -4.26 -14.32
C ARG A 265 14.04 -4.70 -13.61
N GLN A 266 14.16 -5.57 -12.62
CA GLN A 266 13.06 -6.08 -11.81
C GLN A 266 13.14 -5.48 -10.40
N PRO A 267 12.01 -5.28 -9.71
CA PRO A 267 11.98 -4.98 -8.29
C PRO A 267 12.81 -6.03 -7.52
N GLN A 268 13.52 -5.59 -6.49
CA GLN A 268 14.33 -6.47 -5.67
C GLN A 268 13.72 -6.55 -4.28
N GLN A 269 13.31 -7.74 -3.89
CA GLN A 269 12.91 -7.98 -2.51
C GLN A 269 14.15 -7.94 -1.61
N ILE A 270 14.22 -6.94 -0.71
CA ILE A 270 15.33 -6.73 0.22
C ILE A 270 15.10 -7.49 1.52
N GLN A 271 13.88 -7.44 2.03
CA GLN A 271 13.53 -8.09 3.29
C GLN A 271 12.14 -8.72 3.17
N ARG A 272 12.07 -9.99 3.51
CA ARG A 272 10.87 -10.69 3.90
C ARG A 272 11.22 -11.41 5.20
N LYS A 273 10.69 -10.97 6.33
CA LYS A 273 10.85 -11.77 7.55
C LYS A 273 10.07 -13.07 7.31
N GLY A 274 10.81 -14.13 7.04
CA GLY A 274 10.25 -15.48 6.98
C GLY A 274 9.60 -15.82 8.32
N ASN A 275 8.58 -16.66 8.26
CA ASN A 275 8.00 -17.28 9.43
C ASN A 275 9.13 -17.85 10.31
N GLN A 276 9.36 -17.26 11.47
CA GLN A 276 10.00 -17.95 12.60
C GLN A 276 8.91 -18.64 13.41
#